data_5d2188eea5a9c50d5e0f4b9e27b19f8b
#
_entry.id   5d2188eea5a9c50d5e0f4b9e27b19f8b
#
_cell.length_a   1.000
_cell.length_b   1.000
_cell.length_c   1.000
_cell.angle_alpha   90.00
_cell.angle_beta   90.00
_cell.angle_gamma   90.00
#
_symmetry.space_group_name_H-M   'P 1'
#
loop_
_entity.id
_entity.type
_entity.pdbx_description
1 polymer ?
#
loop_
_entity_poly.entity_id
_entity_poly.type
_entity_poly.pdbx_seq_one_letter_code
_entity_poly.pdbx_strand_id
1 'polypeptide(L)'
;MKLYGIANCNTVKKARAWLEQHCAEYQFHNFKKHGLEPELAQCWLQQIGWENLINRKGLTWRGLSAEQKLTIKDNVSALPLLLEKTSIIKRPILEQDGKLLHIGFDDVSYKKFFNFKS
;
A
#
# COMPACT_ATOMS: atom_id res chain seq x y z
N MET A 1 10.75 2.15 -9.75
CA MET A 1 9.89 2.31 -8.56
C MET A 1 8.43 2.35 -8.96
N LYS A 2 7.60 1.73 -8.17
CA LYS A 2 6.14 1.80 -8.34
C LYS A 2 5.50 2.33 -7.07
N LEU A 3 4.49 3.16 -7.24
CA LEU A 3 3.69 3.68 -6.15
C LEU A 3 2.27 3.12 -6.29
N TYR A 4 1.81 2.38 -5.29
CA TYR A 4 0.50 1.75 -5.29
C TYR A 4 -0.47 2.53 -4.40
N GLY A 5 -1.64 2.81 -4.91
CA GLY A 5 -2.65 3.54 -4.15
C GLY A 5 -3.93 3.76 -4.94
N ILE A 6 -4.68 4.76 -4.52
CA ILE A 6 -5.88 5.21 -5.24
C ILE A 6 -5.75 6.71 -5.50
N ALA A 7 -6.34 7.18 -6.60
CA ALA A 7 -6.22 8.59 -6.97
C ALA A 7 -6.86 9.53 -5.94
N ASN A 8 -7.96 9.11 -5.33
CA ASN A 8 -8.70 9.94 -4.36
C ASN A 8 -8.26 9.67 -2.92
N CYS A 9 -6.98 9.92 -2.63
CA CYS A 9 -6.40 9.78 -1.30
C CYS A 9 -5.40 10.90 -1.08
N ASN A 10 -5.57 11.69 -0.02
CA ASN A 10 -4.71 12.85 0.22
C ASN A 10 -3.25 12.48 0.41
N THR A 11 -2.97 11.39 1.13
CA THR A 11 -1.60 10.92 1.34
C THR A 11 -0.96 10.47 0.03
N VAL A 12 -1.71 9.80 -0.84
CA VAL A 12 -1.24 9.40 -2.17
C VAL A 12 -0.94 10.63 -3.01
N LYS A 13 -1.81 11.64 -2.97
CA LYS A 13 -1.59 12.90 -3.70
C LYS A 13 -0.33 13.60 -3.24
N LYS A 14 -0.07 13.63 -1.95
CA LYS A 14 1.17 14.22 -1.39
C LYS A 14 2.41 13.47 -1.85
N ALA A 15 2.36 12.15 -1.82
CA ALA A 15 3.47 11.31 -2.27
C ALA A 15 3.78 11.54 -3.74
N ARG A 16 2.75 11.57 -4.59
CA ARG A 16 2.93 11.81 -6.02
C ARG A 16 3.47 13.21 -6.30
N ALA A 17 2.97 14.23 -5.60
CA ALA A 17 3.46 15.59 -5.75
C ALA A 17 4.95 15.69 -5.38
N TRP A 18 5.35 15.04 -4.28
CA TRP A 18 6.75 15.00 -3.87
C TRP A 18 7.63 14.35 -4.93
N LEU A 19 7.19 13.20 -5.46
CA LEU A 19 7.94 12.47 -6.49
C LEU A 19 8.11 13.32 -7.75
N GLU A 20 7.06 14.01 -8.17
CA GLU A 20 7.09 14.87 -9.36
C GLU A 20 7.97 16.08 -9.14
N GLN A 21 7.92 16.71 -7.97
CA GLN A 21 8.78 17.85 -7.64
C GLN A 21 10.26 17.50 -7.64
N HIS A 22 10.58 16.27 -7.25
CA HIS A 22 11.97 15.80 -7.20
C HIS A 22 12.40 15.10 -8.49
N CYS A 23 11.58 15.16 -9.53
CA CYS A 23 11.85 14.54 -10.83
C CYS A 23 12.17 13.03 -10.71
N ALA A 24 11.57 12.37 -9.74
CA ALA A 24 11.76 10.94 -9.51
C ALA A 24 11.03 10.14 -10.58
N GLU A 25 11.66 9.10 -11.10
CA GLU A 25 11.01 8.17 -12.01
C GLU A 25 10.19 7.15 -11.22
N TYR A 26 8.91 7.07 -11.51
CA TYR A 26 8.03 6.11 -10.87
C TYR A 26 6.81 5.82 -11.75
N GLN A 27 6.18 4.68 -11.50
CA GLN A 27 4.91 4.33 -12.11
C GLN A 27 3.84 4.32 -11.02
N PHE A 28 2.70 4.92 -11.31
CA PHE A 28 1.57 4.89 -10.38
C PHE A 28 0.64 3.74 -10.75
N HIS A 29 0.38 2.85 -9.78
CA HIS A 29 -0.56 1.76 -9.90
C HIS A 29 -1.83 2.08 -9.10
N ASN A 30 -2.94 2.27 -9.79
CA ASN A 30 -4.21 2.58 -9.16
C ASN A 30 -4.97 1.29 -8.87
N PHE A 31 -5.13 0.96 -7.58
CA PHE A 31 -5.82 -0.26 -7.16
C PHE A 31 -7.25 -0.36 -7.70
N LYS A 32 -7.97 0.76 -7.79
CA LYS A 32 -9.35 0.75 -8.28
C LYS A 32 -9.46 0.36 -9.74
N LYS A 33 -8.48 0.75 -10.55
CA LYS A 33 -8.48 0.46 -11.99
C LYS A 33 -7.87 -0.90 -12.31
N HIS A 34 -6.82 -1.28 -11.61
CA HIS A 34 -5.98 -2.42 -12.00
C HIS A 34 -5.94 -3.53 -10.97
N GLY A 35 -6.59 -3.34 -9.81
CA GLY A 35 -6.60 -4.35 -8.76
C GLY A 35 -5.22 -4.59 -8.17
N LEU A 36 -5.00 -5.79 -7.68
CA LEU A 36 -3.74 -6.22 -7.07
C LEU A 36 -3.47 -7.67 -7.45
N GLU A 37 -2.28 -7.94 -7.98
CA GLU A 37 -1.87 -9.30 -8.32
C GLU A 37 -1.70 -10.14 -7.04
N PRO A 38 -2.26 -11.36 -7.00
CA PRO A 38 -2.17 -12.20 -5.81
C PRO A 38 -0.74 -12.49 -5.37
N GLU A 39 0.17 -12.72 -6.30
CA GLU A 39 1.56 -13.01 -6.00
C GLU A 39 2.25 -11.82 -5.31
N LEU A 40 1.96 -10.61 -5.77
CA LEU A 40 2.50 -9.41 -5.16
C LEU A 40 1.93 -9.19 -3.75
N ALA A 41 0.63 -9.41 -3.59
CA ALA A 41 -0.01 -9.32 -2.28
C ALA A 41 0.61 -10.31 -1.28
N GLN A 42 0.84 -11.55 -1.72
CA GLN A 42 1.52 -12.56 -0.90
C GLN A 42 2.93 -12.12 -0.52
N CYS A 43 3.67 -11.57 -1.48
CA CYS A 43 5.00 -11.04 -1.24
C CYS A 43 5.00 -9.97 -0.15
N TRP A 44 4.08 -9.03 -0.22
CA TRP A 44 3.96 -7.97 0.78
C TRP A 44 3.59 -8.54 2.15
N LEU A 45 2.65 -9.48 2.18
CA LEU A 45 2.24 -10.14 3.43
C LEU A 45 3.41 -10.85 4.11
N GLN A 46 4.25 -11.53 3.33
CA GLN A 46 5.44 -12.21 3.85
C GLN A 46 6.47 -11.23 4.37
N GLN A 47 6.60 -10.08 3.73
CA GLN A 47 7.60 -9.08 4.12
C GLN A 47 7.25 -8.35 5.41
N ILE A 48 5.98 -7.97 5.59
CA ILE A 48 5.59 -7.09 6.71
C ILE A 48 4.46 -7.65 7.58
N GLY A 49 3.78 -8.69 7.15
CA GLY A 49 2.64 -9.25 7.86
C GLY A 49 1.33 -8.51 7.63
N TRP A 50 0.23 -9.21 7.80
CA TRP A 50 -1.10 -8.66 7.52
C TRP A 50 -1.46 -7.48 8.44
N GLU A 51 -1.02 -7.52 9.69
CA GLU A 51 -1.34 -6.47 10.66
C GLU A 51 -0.76 -5.11 10.27
N ASN A 52 0.39 -5.13 9.61
CA ASN A 52 1.05 -3.91 9.15
C ASN A 52 0.53 -3.44 7.79
N LEU A 53 -0.01 -4.34 6.99
CA LEU A 53 -0.49 -4.02 5.64
C LEU A 53 -1.94 -3.53 5.64
N ILE A 54 -2.79 -4.09 6.50
CA ILE A 54 -4.21 -3.74 6.57
C ILE A 54 -4.41 -2.50 7.44
N ASN A 55 -5.17 -1.54 6.91
CA ASN A 55 -5.56 -0.36 7.67
C ASN A 55 -6.80 -0.66 8.51
N ARG A 56 -6.60 -1.06 9.77
CA ARG A 56 -7.69 -1.39 10.69
C ARG A 56 -8.42 -0.16 11.23
N LYS A 57 -7.88 1.02 11.00
CA LYS A 57 -8.52 2.29 11.36
C LYS A 57 -9.37 2.86 10.24
N GLY A 58 -9.28 2.31 9.03
CA GLY A 58 -9.99 2.78 7.87
C GLY A 58 -11.45 2.33 7.83
N LEU A 59 -12.23 2.99 6.99
CA LEU A 59 -13.67 2.73 6.86
C LEU A 59 -13.97 1.32 6.37
N THR A 60 -13.15 0.79 5.46
CA THR A 60 -13.39 -0.55 4.91
C THR A 60 -13.30 -1.62 5.98
N TRP A 61 -12.25 -1.60 6.81
CA TRP A 61 -12.12 -2.54 7.91
C TRP A 61 -13.25 -2.38 8.94
N ARG A 62 -13.53 -1.12 9.32
CA ARG A 62 -14.56 -0.82 10.30
C ARG A 62 -15.95 -1.23 9.84
N GLY A 63 -16.18 -1.26 8.53
CA GLY A 63 -17.44 -1.70 7.94
C GLY A 63 -17.62 -3.21 7.87
N LEU A 64 -16.57 -4.00 8.16
CA LEU A 64 -16.70 -5.46 8.20
C LEU A 64 -17.50 -5.90 9.42
N SER A 65 -18.22 -7.02 9.29
CA SER A 65 -18.90 -7.62 10.42
C SER A 65 -17.89 -8.15 11.45
N ALA A 66 -18.34 -8.33 12.70
CA ALA A 66 -17.49 -8.92 13.73
C ALA A 66 -17.01 -10.32 13.32
N GLU A 67 -17.88 -11.10 12.66
CA GLU A 67 -17.53 -12.43 12.17
C GLU A 67 -16.41 -12.36 11.12
N GLN A 68 -16.51 -11.43 10.16
CA GLN A 68 -15.48 -11.27 9.15
C GLN A 68 -14.14 -10.87 9.76
N LYS A 69 -14.16 -9.94 10.73
CA LYS A 69 -12.92 -9.53 11.42
C LYS A 69 -12.27 -10.71 12.15
N LEU A 70 -13.05 -11.58 12.76
CA LEU A 70 -12.55 -12.75 13.47
C LEU A 70 -11.91 -13.78 12.54
N THR A 71 -12.30 -13.81 11.27
CA THR A 71 -11.70 -14.74 10.30
C THR A 71 -10.31 -14.29 9.85
N ILE A 72 -9.96 -13.02 10.03
CA ILE A 72 -8.67 -12.46 9.60
C ILE A 72 -7.69 -12.56 10.78
N LYS A 73 -6.86 -13.59 10.78
CA LYS A 73 -5.95 -13.91 11.89
C LYS A 73 -4.52 -14.22 11.47
N ASP A 74 -4.27 -14.32 10.16
CA ASP A 74 -2.94 -14.60 9.61
C ASP A 74 -2.87 -14.11 8.17
N ASN A 75 -1.70 -14.27 7.53
CA ASN A 75 -1.50 -13.84 6.16
C ASN A 75 -2.40 -14.60 5.18
N VAL A 76 -2.62 -15.89 5.42
CA VAL A 76 -3.43 -16.72 4.54
C VAL A 76 -4.87 -16.25 4.52
N SER A 77 -5.44 -15.98 5.68
CA SER A 77 -6.84 -15.50 5.78
C SER A 77 -6.98 -14.05 5.30
N ALA A 78 -5.94 -13.25 5.39
CA ALA A 78 -5.97 -11.85 4.96
C ALA A 78 -5.92 -11.71 3.43
N LEU A 79 -5.28 -12.63 2.72
CA LEU A 79 -5.05 -12.51 1.28
C LEU A 79 -6.34 -12.31 0.47
N PRO A 80 -7.39 -13.14 0.61
CA PRO A 80 -8.61 -12.92 -0.16
C PRO A 80 -9.25 -11.56 0.08
N LEU A 81 -9.19 -11.06 1.32
CA LEU A 81 -9.74 -9.77 1.67
C LEU A 81 -9.00 -8.64 0.97
N LEU A 82 -7.66 -8.71 0.91
CA LEU A 82 -6.85 -7.71 0.22
C LEU A 82 -7.20 -7.64 -1.27
N LEU A 83 -7.43 -8.80 -1.89
CA LEU A 83 -7.74 -8.86 -3.32
C LEU A 83 -9.15 -8.39 -3.64
N GLU A 84 -10.09 -8.69 -2.76
CA GLU A 84 -11.49 -8.28 -2.93
C GLU A 84 -11.70 -6.80 -2.62
N LYS A 85 -11.07 -6.30 -1.55
CA LYS A 85 -11.26 -4.94 -1.05
C LYS A 85 -9.91 -4.22 -0.91
N THR A 86 -9.34 -3.82 -2.04
CA THR A 86 -8.03 -3.17 -2.05
C THR A 86 -7.99 -1.86 -1.24
N SER A 87 -9.14 -1.23 -1.00
CA SER A 87 -9.23 -0.03 -0.17
C SER A 87 -8.84 -0.27 1.29
N ILE A 88 -8.76 -1.54 1.72
CA ILE A 88 -8.34 -1.89 3.07
C ILE A 88 -6.82 -1.80 3.26
N ILE A 89 -6.07 -1.76 2.17
CA ILE A 89 -4.61 -1.71 2.20
C ILE A 89 -4.16 -0.30 2.58
N LYS A 90 -3.18 -0.21 3.47
CA LYS A 90 -2.56 1.08 3.80
C LYS A 90 -1.92 1.69 2.55
N ARG A 91 -2.07 2.99 2.36
CA ARG A 91 -1.66 3.70 1.14
C ARG A 91 -0.87 4.96 1.46
N PRO A 92 0.04 5.38 0.55
CA PRO A 92 0.52 4.63 -0.61
C PRO A 92 1.55 3.57 -0.21
N ILE A 93 1.78 2.60 -1.10
CA ILE A 93 2.87 1.64 -0.94
C ILE A 93 3.92 1.95 -1.99
N LEU A 94 5.15 2.21 -1.53
CA LEU A 94 6.30 2.40 -2.41
C LEU A 94 7.02 1.06 -2.54
N GLU A 95 7.19 0.60 -3.79
CA GLU A 95 7.70 -0.73 -4.08
C GLU A 95 8.75 -0.68 -5.18
N GLN A 96 9.73 -1.58 -5.12
CA GLN A 96 10.71 -1.78 -6.18
C GLN A 96 11.02 -3.27 -6.32
N ASP A 97 10.81 -3.80 -7.51
CA ASP A 97 11.13 -5.19 -7.87
C ASP A 97 10.54 -6.21 -6.87
N GLY A 98 9.29 -6.01 -6.49
CA GLY A 98 8.58 -6.87 -5.55
C GLY A 98 8.85 -6.58 -4.09
N LYS A 99 9.83 -5.72 -3.78
CA LYS A 99 10.15 -5.34 -2.40
C LYS A 99 9.33 -4.13 -1.96
N LEU A 100 8.60 -4.28 -0.86
CA LEU A 100 7.88 -3.17 -0.24
C LEU A 100 8.90 -2.30 0.52
N LEU A 101 9.08 -1.06 0.08
CA LEU A 101 10.06 -0.15 0.66
C LEU A 101 9.46 0.69 1.79
N HIS A 102 8.23 1.18 1.61
CA HIS A 102 7.63 2.10 2.59
C HIS A 102 6.11 2.10 2.45
N ILE A 103 5.43 2.28 3.58
CA ILE A 103 3.99 2.47 3.63
C ILE A 103 3.73 3.90 4.12
N GLY A 104 2.82 4.59 3.44
CA GLY A 104 2.53 5.99 3.75
C GLY A 104 3.51 6.93 3.07
N PHE A 105 3.51 8.17 3.50
CA PHE A 105 4.38 9.18 2.94
C PHE A 105 5.01 10.02 4.03
N ASP A 106 6.32 10.18 3.96
CA ASP A 106 7.06 11.21 4.67
C ASP A 106 8.31 11.57 3.85
N ASP A 107 8.67 12.83 3.93
CA ASP A 107 9.76 13.41 3.15
C ASP A 107 11.11 12.72 3.45
N VAL A 108 11.39 12.48 4.71
CA VAL A 108 12.67 11.90 5.15
C VAL A 108 12.86 10.50 4.58
N SER A 109 11.85 9.65 4.70
CA SER A 109 11.92 8.28 4.19
C SER A 109 12.05 8.24 2.68
N TYR A 110 11.30 9.07 1.96
CA TYR A 110 11.35 9.11 0.51
C TYR A 110 12.71 9.57 0.01
N LYS A 111 13.32 10.55 0.67
CA LYS A 111 14.68 10.98 0.32
C LYS A 111 15.68 9.84 0.39
N LYS A 112 15.56 8.98 1.39
CA LYS A 112 16.45 7.82 1.54
C LYS A 112 16.31 6.84 0.38
N PHE A 113 15.07 6.55 -0.04
CA PHE A 113 14.84 5.56 -1.09
C PHE A 113 15.22 6.07 -2.47
N PHE A 114 15.12 7.35 -2.72
CA PHE A 114 15.48 7.93 -4.00
C PHE A 114 16.90 8.45 -4.04
N ASN A 115 17.62 8.38 -2.91
CA ASN A 115 19.04 8.73 -2.82
C ASN A 115 19.37 10.11 -3.38
N PHE A 116 18.54 11.10 -3.06
CA PHE A 116 18.80 12.46 -3.47
C PHE A 116 19.95 13.03 -2.64
N LYS A 117 20.95 13.58 -3.35
CA LYS A 117 21.99 14.37 -2.72
C LYS A 117 21.48 15.79 -2.62
N SER A 118 21.49 16.31 -1.42
CA SER A 118 21.12 17.71 -1.19
C SER A 118 22.21 18.65 -1.71
#